data_06bdbebcbe6294d0b5f554e11ea50c2c
#
_entry.id   06bdbebcbe6294d0b5f554e11ea50c2c
#
_cell.length_a   1.000
_cell.length_b   1.000
_cell.length_c   1.000
_cell.angle_alpha   90.00
_cell.angle_beta   90.00
_cell.angle_gamma   90.00
#
_symmetry.space_group_name_H-M   'P 1'
#
loop_
_entity.id
_entity.type
_entity.pdbx_description
1 polymer ?
#
loop_
_entity_poly.entity_id
_entity_poly.type
_entity_poly.pdbx_seq_one_letter_code
_entity_poly.pdbx_strand_id
1 'polypeptide(L)'
;MLKKMNNMNIKGRLNYVFRLIIIAFSVVAVVISAMMIYMSMDYRRVLKRNAFPQGDIATAMSEAAEIRVASRGVVGYDSVSLISSMKKQHDEHVEAFEAKLEQIRPIMSSKAGKECMDKIDKAWAEYKEIDEKVIKLGATTDSNQSLKAQSMMLNETAPKYEALD
;
A
#
# COMPACT_ATOMS: atom_id res chain seq x y z
N MET A 1 -39.53 -15.05 42.94
CA MET A 1 -38.46 -14.20 43.50
C MET A 1 -38.97 -13.35 44.66
N LEU A 2 -40.02 -12.61 44.53
CA LEU A 2 -40.60 -11.71 45.57
C LEU A 2 -41.01 -12.44 46.88
N LYS A 3 -41.56 -13.65 46.82
CA LYS A 3 -41.93 -14.44 48.05
C LYS A 3 -40.72 -14.81 48.91
N LYS A 4 -39.53 -15.00 48.35
CA LYS A 4 -38.29 -15.35 49.10
C LYS A 4 -37.72 -14.13 49.82
N MET A 5 -37.92 -12.92 49.28
CA MET A 5 -37.47 -11.68 49.89
C MET A 5 -38.28 -11.30 51.14
N ASN A 6 -39.58 -11.65 51.20
CA ASN A 6 -40.47 -11.26 52.31
C ASN A 6 -40.09 -11.91 53.66
N ASN A 7 -39.41 -13.06 53.63
CA ASN A 7 -39.00 -13.80 54.82
C ASN A 7 -37.56 -13.55 55.27
N MET A 8 -36.86 -12.62 54.67
CA MET A 8 -35.47 -12.27 55.03
C MET A 8 -35.44 -11.00 55.89
N ASN A 9 -34.53 -10.98 56.87
CA ASN A 9 -34.28 -9.78 57.64
C ASN A 9 -33.67 -8.66 56.75
N ILE A 10 -33.73 -7.42 57.20
CA ILE A 10 -33.31 -6.25 56.43
C ILE A 10 -31.89 -6.38 55.84
N LYS A 11 -30.93 -6.91 56.62
CA LYS A 11 -29.55 -7.14 56.21
C LYS A 11 -29.46 -8.19 55.09
N GLY A 12 -30.29 -9.22 55.12
CA GLY A 12 -30.35 -10.27 54.10
C GLY A 12 -30.92 -9.71 52.76
N ARG A 13 -31.98 -8.89 52.84
CA ARG A 13 -32.57 -8.22 51.63
C ARG A 13 -31.56 -7.29 50.96
N LEU A 14 -30.85 -6.50 51.76
CA LEU A 14 -29.84 -5.57 51.24
C LEU A 14 -28.71 -6.34 50.52
N ASN A 15 -28.19 -7.39 51.14
CA ASN A 15 -27.12 -8.22 50.57
C ASN A 15 -27.57 -8.92 49.26
N TYR A 16 -28.82 -9.36 49.20
CA TYR A 16 -29.39 -9.97 48.01
C TYR A 16 -29.51 -8.95 46.84
N VAL A 17 -29.99 -7.75 47.12
CA VAL A 17 -30.08 -6.67 46.11
C VAL A 17 -28.69 -6.27 45.62
N PHE A 18 -27.70 -6.11 46.50
CA PHE A 18 -26.33 -5.81 46.11
C PHE A 18 -25.72 -6.89 45.19
N ARG A 19 -25.94 -8.16 45.51
CA ARG A 19 -25.48 -9.28 44.66
C ARG A 19 -26.14 -9.22 43.26
N LEU A 20 -27.43 -8.95 43.18
CA LEU A 20 -28.12 -8.81 41.89
C LEU A 20 -27.56 -7.64 41.07
N ILE A 21 -27.27 -6.50 41.70
CA ILE A 21 -26.68 -5.33 41.07
C ILE A 21 -25.28 -5.70 40.53
N ILE A 22 -24.44 -6.36 41.34
CA ILE A 22 -23.10 -6.76 40.93
C ILE A 22 -23.18 -7.74 39.72
N ILE A 23 -24.09 -8.72 39.78
CA ILE A 23 -24.26 -9.65 38.66
C ILE A 23 -24.69 -8.90 37.38
N ALA A 24 -25.65 -7.98 37.50
CA ALA A 24 -26.12 -7.19 36.35
C ALA A 24 -25.01 -6.34 35.73
N PHE A 25 -24.23 -5.64 36.57
CA PHE A 25 -23.07 -4.88 36.09
C PHE A 25 -21.99 -5.77 35.47
N SER A 26 -21.74 -6.96 36.06
CA SER A 26 -20.76 -7.89 35.47
C SER A 26 -21.19 -8.38 34.08
N VAL A 27 -22.47 -8.69 33.90
CA VAL A 27 -23.02 -9.11 32.60
C VAL A 27 -22.85 -7.97 31.57
N VAL A 28 -23.22 -6.75 31.95
CA VAL A 28 -23.05 -5.56 31.07
C VAL A 28 -21.59 -5.36 30.70
N ALA A 29 -20.67 -5.45 31.67
CA ALA A 29 -19.24 -5.30 31.42
C ALA A 29 -18.71 -6.36 30.44
N VAL A 30 -19.14 -7.61 30.57
CA VAL A 30 -18.76 -8.69 29.63
C VAL A 30 -19.29 -8.42 28.21
N VAL A 31 -20.53 -7.96 28.08
CA VAL A 31 -21.13 -7.62 26.78
C VAL A 31 -20.38 -6.46 26.12
N ILE A 32 -20.09 -5.41 26.88
CA ILE A 32 -19.32 -4.26 26.35
C ILE A 32 -17.91 -4.69 25.92
N SER A 33 -17.24 -5.53 26.72
CA SER A 33 -15.91 -6.02 26.38
C SER A 33 -15.94 -6.88 25.11
N ALA A 34 -16.92 -7.74 24.96
CA ALA A 34 -17.10 -8.54 23.75
C ALA A 34 -17.38 -7.67 22.52
N MET A 35 -18.20 -6.64 22.64
CA MET A 35 -18.45 -5.66 21.58
C MET A 35 -17.18 -4.89 21.19
N MET A 36 -16.38 -4.46 22.16
CA MET A 36 -15.12 -3.77 21.88
C MET A 36 -14.14 -4.66 21.11
N ILE A 37 -14.02 -5.93 21.50
CA ILE A 37 -13.16 -6.87 20.77
C ILE A 37 -13.66 -7.06 19.35
N TYR A 38 -14.96 -7.27 19.16
CA TYR A 38 -15.56 -7.42 17.84
C TYR A 38 -15.33 -6.20 16.95
N MET A 39 -15.60 -5.00 17.47
CA MET A 39 -15.35 -3.73 16.75
C MET A 39 -13.87 -3.56 16.40
N SER A 40 -12.95 -3.89 17.32
CA SER A 40 -11.52 -3.81 17.06
C SER A 40 -11.08 -4.74 15.93
N MET A 41 -11.63 -5.96 15.89
CA MET A 41 -11.33 -6.91 14.80
C MET A 41 -11.88 -6.44 13.45
N ASP A 42 -13.09 -5.91 13.44
CA ASP A 42 -13.72 -5.40 12.21
C ASP A 42 -13.01 -4.13 11.71
N TYR A 43 -12.67 -3.22 12.60
CA TYR A 43 -11.89 -2.02 12.29
C TYR A 43 -10.53 -2.35 11.68
N ARG A 44 -9.80 -3.31 12.26
CA ARG A 44 -8.53 -3.80 11.70
C ARG A 44 -8.70 -4.42 10.31
N ARG A 45 -9.82 -5.12 10.07
CA ARG A 45 -10.13 -5.69 8.75
C ARG A 45 -10.39 -4.60 7.72
N VAL A 46 -11.16 -3.57 8.08
CA VAL A 46 -11.46 -2.42 7.22
C VAL A 46 -10.18 -1.63 6.91
N LEU A 47 -9.33 -1.37 7.91
CA LEU A 47 -8.05 -0.69 7.72
C LEU A 47 -7.14 -1.46 6.76
N LYS A 48 -6.96 -2.76 6.98
CA LYS A 48 -6.13 -3.61 6.11
C LYS A 48 -6.65 -3.67 4.68
N ARG A 49 -7.97 -3.59 4.49
CA ARG A 49 -8.58 -3.72 3.17
C ARG A 49 -8.65 -2.41 2.39
N ASN A 50 -8.79 -1.27 3.07
CA ASN A 50 -9.08 0.00 2.42
C ASN A 50 -8.02 1.09 2.66
N ALA A 51 -7.42 1.17 3.84
CA ALA A 51 -6.50 2.27 4.17
C ALA A 51 -5.04 1.95 3.86
N PHE A 52 -4.55 0.75 4.21
CA PHE A 52 -3.16 0.38 3.92
C PHE A 52 -2.87 0.27 2.42
N PRO A 53 -3.78 -0.28 1.57
CA PRO A 53 -3.53 -0.33 0.14
C PRO A 53 -3.33 1.04 -0.49
N GLN A 54 -4.01 2.08 0.00
CA GLN A 54 -3.86 3.44 -0.53
C GLN A 54 -2.44 4.00 -0.31
N GLY A 55 -1.86 3.73 0.86
CA GLY A 55 -0.47 4.09 1.15
C GLY A 55 0.53 3.35 0.27
N ASP A 56 0.33 2.06 0.06
CA ASP A 56 1.19 1.24 -0.80
C ASP A 56 1.07 1.63 -2.28
N ILE A 57 -0.15 1.94 -2.75
CA ILE A 57 -0.37 2.47 -4.11
C ILE A 57 0.32 3.82 -4.29
N ALA A 58 0.14 4.76 -3.34
CA ALA A 58 0.81 6.05 -3.40
C ALA A 58 2.34 5.92 -3.40
N THR A 59 2.89 4.96 -2.64
CA THR A 59 4.32 4.67 -2.65
C THR A 59 4.74 4.10 -4.01
N ALA A 60 4.00 3.15 -4.58
CA ALA A 60 4.30 2.60 -5.90
C ALA A 60 4.29 3.71 -6.98
N MET A 61 3.30 4.60 -6.97
CA MET A 61 3.26 5.76 -7.89
C MET A 61 4.48 6.68 -7.69
N SER A 62 4.90 6.90 -6.44
CA SER A 62 6.13 7.68 -6.15
C SER A 62 7.37 7.00 -6.71
N GLU A 63 7.53 5.69 -6.53
CA GLU A 63 8.65 4.94 -7.09
C GLU A 63 8.66 4.99 -8.62
N ALA A 64 7.49 4.85 -9.27
CA ALA A 64 7.38 5.00 -10.73
C ALA A 64 7.80 6.40 -11.20
N ALA A 65 7.47 7.46 -10.46
CA ALA A 65 7.92 8.82 -10.75
C ALA A 65 9.43 8.98 -10.59
N GLU A 66 10.02 8.39 -9.55
CA GLU A 66 11.47 8.43 -9.30
C GLU A 66 12.25 7.64 -10.37
N ILE A 67 11.75 6.50 -10.86
CA ILE A 67 12.31 5.79 -12.02
C ILE A 67 12.45 6.77 -13.20
N ARG A 68 11.38 7.51 -13.51
CA ARG A 68 11.37 8.47 -14.60
C ARG A 68 12.37 9.63 -14.40
N VAL A 69 12.51 10.11 -13.16
CA VAL A 69 13.50 11.14 -12.81
C VAL A 69 14.92 10.61 -13.00
N ALA A 70 15.19 9.40 -12.50
CA ALA A 70 16.49 8.76 -12.62
C ALA A 70 16.86 8.46 -14.09
N SER A 71 15.89 7.96 -14.90
CA SER A 71 16.10 7.74 -16.34
C SER A 71 16.49 9.04 -17.06
N ARG A 72 15.83 10.15 -16.73
CA ARG A 72 16.20 11.48 -17.26
C ARG A 72 17.62 11.90 -16.86
N GLY A 73 18.01 11.60 -15.62
CA GLY A 73 19.35 11.84 -15.12
C GLY A 73 20.41 11.02 -15.88
N VAL A 74 20.15 9.73 -16.12
CA VAL A 74 21.06 8.86 -16.90
C VAL A 74 21.30 9.42 -18.30
N VAL A 75 20.24 9.92 -18.95
CA VAL A 75 20.30 10.39 -20.34
C VAL A 75 20.76 11.85 -20.45
N GLY A 76 20.57 12.65 -19.39
CA GLY A 76 20.81 14.08 -19.41
C GLY A 76 22.17 14.52 -18.88
N TYR A 77 22.86 13.68 -18.07
CA TYR A 77 24.18 14.04 -17.56
C TYR A 77 25.30 13.67 -18.53
N ASP A 78 26.38 14.47 -18.49
CA ASP A 78 27.61 14.29 -19.25
C ASP A 78 28.78 13.72 -18.43
N SER A 79 28.59 13.51 -17.15
CA SER A 79 29.59 12.98 -16.21
C SER A 79 29.34 11.49 -15.92
N VAL A 80 30.37 10.65 -16.14
CA VAL A 80 30.33 9.20 -15.87
C VAL A 80 29.89 8.91 -14.44
N SER A 81 30.35 9.69 -13.46
CA SER A 81 29.99 9.48 -12.06
C SER A 81 28.52 9.80 -11.79
N LEU A 82 27.96 10.84 -12.36
CA LEU A 82 26.55 11.20 -12.23
C LEU A 82 25.66 10.19 -12.96
N ILE A 83 26.03 9.81 -14.19
CA ILE A 83 25.33 8.78 -14.96
C ILE A 83 25.27 7.48 -14.17
N SER A 84 26.41 7.02 -13.58
CA SER A 84 26.46 5.81 -12.77
C SER A 84 25.59 5.92 -11.51
N SER A 85 25.59 7.08 -10.85
CA SER A 85 24.75 7.33 -9.68
C SER A 85 23.27 7.29 -10.03
N MET A 86 22.87 7.94 -11.12
CA MET A 86 21.48 7.94 -11.58
C MET A 86 21.01 6.54 -12.02
N LYS A 87 21.89 5.80 -12.71
CA LYS A 87 21.58 4.42 -13.07
C LYS A 87 21.36 3.54 -11.83
N LYS A 88 22.18 3.68 -10.80
CA LYS A 88 21.99 2.96 -9.54
C LYS A 88 20.67 3.32 -8.88
N GLN A 89 20.33 4.59 -8.80
CA GLN A 89 19.03 5.04 -8.26
C GLN A 89 17.86 4.51 -9.09
N HIS A 90 17.98 4.53 -10.43
CA HIS A 90 16.99 3.93 -11.31
C HIS A 90 16.75 2.46 -10.98
N ASP A 91 17.80 1.65 -10.88
CA ASP A 91 17.70 0.23 -10.60
C ASP A 91 17.09 -0.02 -9.21
N GLU A 92 17.45 0.79 -8.19
CA GLU A 92 16.87 0.75 -6.84
C GLU A 92 15.36 1.06 -6.85
N HIS A 93 14.93 2.09 -7.58
CA HIS A 93 13.51 2.46 -7.70
C HIS A 93 12.70 1.44 -8.49
N VAL A 94 13.29 0.82 -9.53
CA VAL A 94 12.65 -0.30 -10.25
C VAL A 94 12.38 -1.47 -9.30
N GLU A 95 13.37 -1.87 -8.51
CA GLU A 95 13.20 -2.95 -7.53
C GLU A 95 12.16 -2.60 -6.46
N ALA A 96 12.18 -1.35 -5.95
CA ALA A 96 11.21 -0.87 -4.98
C ALA A 96 9.78 -0.84 -5.53
N PHE A 97 9.59 -0.40 -6.77
CA PHE A 97 8.30 -0.40 -7.46
C PHE A 97 7.75 -1.82 -7.62
N GLU A 98 8.56 -2.75 -8.15
CA GLU A 98 8.16 -4.15 -8.33
C GLU A 98 7.81 -4.82 -7.00
N ALA A 99 8.60 -4.58 -5.95
CA ALA A 99 8.30 -5.06 -4.60
C ALA A 99 6.97 -4.52 -4.06
N LYS A 100 6.63 -3.26 -4.36
CA LYS A 100 5.35 -2.66 -3.98
C LYS A 100 4.18 -3.28 -4.75
N LEU A 101 4.31 -3.55 -6.03
CA LEU A 101 3.27 -4.25 -6.80
C LEU A 101 3.00 -5.64 -6.21
N GLU A 102 4.03 -6.39 -5.82
CA GLU A 102 3.85 -7.69 -5.18
C GLU A 102 3.15 -7.60 -3.80
N GLN A 103 3.39 -6.52 -3.03
CA GLN A 103 2.68 -6.27 -1.76
C GLN A 103 1.21 -5.90 -1.97
N ILE A 104 0.89 -5.18 -3.04
CA ILE A 104 -0.48 -4.73 -3.36
C ILE A 104 -1.31 -5.89 -3.93
N ARG A 105 -0.72 -6.77 -4.73
CA ARG A 105 -1.39 -7.86 -5.45
C ARG A 105 -2.33 -8.72 -4.59
N PRO A 106 -1.94 -9.26 -3.42
CA PRO A 106 -2.83 -10.08 -2.58
C PRO A 106 -4.00 -9.29 -1.99
N ILE A 107 -3.89 -7.96 -1.92
CA ILE A 107 -4.93 -7.08 -1.38
C ILE A 107 -5.98 -6.79 -2.44
N MET A 108 -5.60 -6.72 -3.71
CA MET A 108 -6.48 -6.52 -4.88
C MET A 108 -7.23 -7.80 -5.27
N SER A 109 -7.90 -8.43 -4.29
CA SER A 109 -8.56 -9.74 -4.45
C SER A 109 -9.91 -9.69 -5.18
N SER A 110 -10.53 -8.52 -5.33
CA SER A 110 -11.77 -8.35 -6.07
C SER A 110 -11.56 -8.56 -7.57
N LYS A 111 -12.64 -8.87 -8.32
CA LYS A 111 -12.56 -9.02 -9.78
C LYS A 111 -11.99 -7.75 -10.45
N ALA A 112 -12.52 -6.58 -10.08
CA ALA A 112 -12.02 -5.30 -10.59
C ALA A 112 -10.57 -5.02 -10.18
N GLY A 113 -10.17 -5.39 -8.95
CA GLY A 113 -8.79 -5.25 -8.49
C GLY A 113 -7.81 -6.11 -9.29
N LYS A 114 -8.17 -7.36 -9.58
CA LYS A 114 -7.36 -8.25 -10.42
C LYS A 114 -7.22 -7.72 -11.85
N GLU A 115 -8.32 -7.29 -12.45
CA GLU A 115 -8.31 -6.68 -13.79
C GLU A 115 -7.45 -5.41 -13.83
N CYS A 116 -7.42 -4.62 -12.75
CA CYS A 116 -6.55 -3.47 -12.62
C CYS A 116 -5.08 -3.89 -12.54
N MET A 117 -4.75 -4.88 -11.69
CA MET A 117 -3.37 -5.39 -11.59
C MET A 117 -2.87 -5.97 -12.93
N ASP A 118 -3.70 -6.72 -13.65
CA ASP A 118 -3.34 -7.25 -14.97
C ASP A 118 -3.02 -6.13 -15.98
N LYS A 119 -3.75 -5.01 -15.90
CA LYS A 119 -3.46 -3.83 -16.74
C LYS A 119 -2.14 -3.17 -16.37
N ILE A 120 -1.89 -3.00 -15.05
CA ILE A 120 -0.64 -2.45 -14.55
C ILE A 120 0.54 -3.32 -14.96
N ASP A 121 0.44 -4.64 -14.78
CA ASP A 121 1.50 -5.58 -15.16
C ASP A 121 1.85 -5.48 -16.64
N LYS A 122 0.83 -5.37 -17.50
CA LYS A 122 1.02 -5.21 -18.94
C LYS A 122 1.68 -3.87 -19.27
N ALA A 123 1.17 -2.77 -18.71
CA ALA A 123 1.70 -1.44 -18.94
C ALA A 123 3.15 -1.33 -18.41
N TRP A 124 3.44 -1.91 -17.25
CA TRP A 124 4.76 -1.97 -16.68
C TRP A 124 5.75 -2.75 -17.56
N ALA A 125 5.36 -3.92 -18.04
CA ALA A 125 6.21 -4.71 -18.92
C ALA A 125 6.57 -3.95 -20.22
N GLU A 126 5.58 -3.27 -20.81
CA GLU A 126 5.77 -2.46 -22.02
C GLU A 126 6.67 -1.23 -21.74
N TYR A 127 6.48 -0.57 -20.61
CA TYR A 127 7.32 0.56 -20.18
C TYR A 127 8.77 0.11 -19.93
N LYS A 128 8.95 -0.93 -19.10
CA LYS A 128 10.25 -1.44 -18.69
C LYS A 128 11.12 -1.85 -19.87
N GLU A 129 10.54 -2.54 -20.87
CA GLU A 129 11.26 -2.97 -22.06
C GLU A 129 11.88 -1.78 -22.81
N ILE A 130 11.15 -0.67 -22.93
CA ILE A 130 11.63 0.52 -23.63
C ILE A 130 12.61 1.30 -22.75
N ASP A 131 12.29 1.44 -21.46
CA ASP A 131 13.14 2.17 -20.51
C ASP A 131 14.52 1.52 -20.37
N GLU A 132 14.62 0.19 -20.29
CA GLU A 132 15.90 -0.53 -20.32
C GLU A 132 16.73 -0.23 -21.59
N LYS A 133 16.09 -0.10 -22.74
CA LYS A 133 16.76 0.29 -23.98
C LYS A 133 17.28 1.73 -23.90
N VAL A 134 16.46 2.64 -23.35
CA VAL A 134 16.85 4.04 -23.13
C VAL A 134 18.02 4.14 -22.16
N ILE A 135 17.96 3.45 -21.03
CA ILE A 135 19.06 3.42 -20.05
C ILE A 135 20.34 2.86 -20.66
N LYS A 136 20.25 1.75 -21.39
CA LYS A 136 21.40 1.14 -22.07
C LYS A 136 22.03 2.05 -23.10
N LEU A 137 21.22 2.79 -23.86
CA LEU A 137 21.69 3.71 -24.90
C LEU A 137 22.20 5.03 -24.28
N GLY A 138 21.56 5.51 -23.20
CA GLY A 138 21.85 6.80 -22.58
C GLY A 138 22.94 6.76 -21.50
N ALA A 139 23.32 5.58 -21.01
CA ALA A 139 24.39 5.43 -20.01
C ALA A 139 25.79 5.64 -20.62
N THR A 140 26.00 6.78 -21.24
CA THR A 140 27.21 7.12 -21.98
C THR A 140 27.47 8.65 -21.98
N THR A 141 28.72 9.04 -22.21
CA THR A 141 29.10 10.44 -22.44
C THR A 141 29.14 10.79 -23.93
N ASP A 142 28.78 9.85 -24.82
CA ASP A 142 28.67 10.12 -26.26
C ASP A 142 27.38 10.90 -26.53
N SER A 143 27.53 12.16 -26.95
CA SER A 143 26.41 13.06 -27.23
C SER A 143 25.42 12.53 -28.27
N ASN A 144 25.88 11.76 -29.27
CA ASN A 144 25.01 11.23 -30.32
C ASN A 144 24.11 10.10 -29.76
N GLN A 145 24.68 9.25 -28.91
CA GLN A 145 23.91 8.18 -28.24
C GLN A 145 22.96 8.78 -27.21
N SER A 146 23.39 9.77 -26.43
CA SER A 146 22.55 10.50 -25.49
C SER A 146 21.34 11.13 -26.17
N LEU A 147 21.56 11.85 -27.30
CA LEU A 147 20.46 12.45 -28.09
C LEU A 147 19.47 11.41 -28.64
N LYS A 148 19.96 10.25 -29.07
CA LYS A 148 19.08 9.13 -29.48
C LYS A 148 18.26 8.61 -28.32
N ALA A 149 18.88 8.40 -27.14
CA ALA A 149 18.18 7.99 -25.92
C ALA A 149 17.12 9.02 -25.49
N GLN A 150 17.44 10.35 -25.58
CA GLN A 150 16.48 11.41 -25.30
C GLN A 150 15.28 11.37 -26.24
N SER A 151 15.54 11.21 -27.56
CA SER A 151 14.47 11.08 -28.55
C SER A 151 13.57 9.87 -28.26
N MET A 152 14.16 8.73 -27.93
CA MET A 152 13.45 7.52 -27.61
C MET A 152 12.63 7.68 -26.31
N MET A 153 13.19 8.34 -25.29
CA MET A 153 12.49 8.66 -24.06
C MET A 153 11.24 9.51 -24.29
N LEU A 154 11.35 10.55 -25.12
CA LEU A 154 10.24 11.46 -25.42
C LEU A 154 9.15 10.80 -26.27
N ASN A 155 9.54 10.00 -27.26
CA ASN A 155 8.61 9.50 -28.26
C ASN A 155 8.04 8.11 -27.93
N GLU A 156 8.75 7.30 -27.16
CA GLU A 156 8.38 5.91 -26.89
C GLU A 156 8.09 5.66 -25.40
N THR A 157 8.98 6.13 -24.49
CA THR A 157 8.82 5.88 -23.04
C THR A 157 7.73 6.74 -22.44
N ALA A 158 7.62 8.03 -22.79
CA ALA A 158 6.65 8.93 -22.20
C ALA A 158 5.20 8.49 -22.39
N PRO A 159 4.74 8.06 -23.59
CA PRO A 159 3.38 7.55 -23.77
C PRO A 159 3.09 6.26 -22.99
N LYS A 160 4.11 5.41 -22.78
CA LYS A 160 3.95 4.19 -22.00
C LYS A 160 3.86 4.45 -20.50
N TYR A 161 4.57 5.48 -20.02
CA TYR A 161 4.45 5.93 -18.63
C TYR A 161 3.04 6.46 -18.33
N GLU A 162 2.45 7.23 -19.23
CA GLU A 162 1.07 7.74 -19.07
C GLU A 162 0.01 6.61 -18.96
N ALA A 163 0.33 5.43 -19.44
CA ALA A 163 -0.54 4.26 -19.30
C ALA A 163 -0.42 3.56 -17.94
N LEU A 164 0.58 3.93 -17.12
CA LEU A 164 0.75 3.46 -15.74
C LEU A 164 -0.01 4.31 -14.72
N ASP A 165 -0.29 5.59 -15.02
CA ASP A 165 -1.08 6.50 -14.20
C ASP A 165 -2.60 6.19 -14.33
#